data_6ed5eb6f97f8079e520c158631f5fc10
#
_entry.id   6ed5eb6f97f8079e520c158631f5fc10
#
_cell.length_a   1.000
_cell.length_b   1.000
_cell.length_c   1.000
_cell.angle_alpha   90.00
_cell.angle_beta   90.00
_cell.angle_gamma   90.00
#
_symmetry.space_group_name_H-M   'P 1'
#
loop_
_entity.id
_entity.type
_entity.pdbx_description
1 polymer ?
#
loop_
_entity_poly.entity_id
_entity_poly.type
_entity_poly.pdbx_seq_one_letter_code
_entity_poly.pdbx_strand_id
1 'polypeptide(L)'
;MFLERISKVQNLMRSHNIDALLLSTGADLPYFIGYEAMPLERLTMLVIRDEGQPMLVIPQLERARVIERPTIFDICEWGETEDPIEIVATALTGSVRVAIGDTTWTRFTIELLKRMPNIDLSRANPITSQLRSIKSAEELDRLQLAANAVDKIAHRLQNGQIELIGKTEKQVSEELGRQIIEEGHNKEIGRAHV
;
A
#
# COMPACT_ATOMS: atom_id res chain seq x y z
N MET A 1 -1.41 -13.74 -9.74
CA MET A 1 -0.55 -12.77 -9.04
C MET A 1 -1.02 -12.50 -7.60
N PHE A 2 -2.17 -11.82 -7.33
CA PHE A 2 -2.57 -11.46 -5.94
C PHE A 2 -2.77 -12.68 -5.04
N LEU A 3 -3.53 -13.71 -5.48
CA LEU A 3 -3.76 -14.93 -4.72
C LEU A 3 -2.42 -15.62 -4.31
N GLU A 4 -1.48 -15.66 -5.22
CA GLU A 4 -0.15 -16.22 -4.97
C GLU A 4 0.61 -15.42 -3.89
N ARG A 5 0.49 -14.07 -3.91
CA ARG A 5 1.11 -13.20 -2.89
C ARG A 5 0.49 -13.42 -1.52
N ILE A 6 -0.84 -13.58 -1.46
CA ILE A 6 -1.54 -13.92 -0.21
C ILE A 6 -1.05 -15.29 0.31
N SER A 7 -1.00 -16.32 -0.54
CA SER A 7 -0.50 -17.63 -0.13
C SER A 7 0.96 -17.60 0.35
N LYS A 8 1.82 -16.83 -0.33
CA LYS A 8 3.22 -16.64 0.07
C LYS A 8 3.35 -15.95 1.42
N VAL A 9 2.59 -14.85 1.65
CA VAL A 9 2.67 -14.15 2.93
C VAL A 9 2.15 -15.00 4.07
N GLN A 10 1.07 -15.76 3.89
CA GLN A 10 0.55 -16.68 4.89
C GLN A 10 1.56 -17.79 5.24
N ASN A 11 2.29 -18.31 4.25
CA ASN A 11 3.39 -19.27 4.51
C ASN A 11 4.51 -18.63 5.35
N LEU A 12 4.91 -17.39 5.03
CA LEU A 12 5.91 -16.66 5.81
C LEU A 12 5.41 -16.37 7.24
N MET A 13 4.15 -15.96 7.40
CA MET A 13 3.56 -15.75 8.71
C MET A 13 3.67 -17.00 9.58
N ARG A 14 3.28 -18.16 9.07
CA ARG A 14 3.40 -19.43 9.79
C ARG A 14 4.85 -19.74 10.17
N SER A 15 5.81 -19.52 9.26
CA SER A 15 7.23 -19.77 9.56
C SER A 15 7.82 -18.83 10.60
N HIS A 16 7.24 -17.62 10.77
CA HIS A 16 7.63 -16.63 11.77
C HIS A 16 6.72 -16.63 13.00
N ASN A 17 5.79 -17.58 13.10
CA ASN A 17 4.81 -17.65 14.18
C ASN A 17 3.99 -16.35 14.33
N ILE A 18 3.53 -15.77 13.25
CA ILE A 18 2.63 -14.62 13.23
C ILE A 18 1.23 -15.10 12.87
N ASP A 19 0.26 -14.78 13.71
CA ASP A 19 -1.12 -15.21 13.55
C ASP A 19 -1.92 -14.28 12.61
N ALA A 20 -1.57 -12.98 12.58
CA ALA A 20 -2.21 -12.01 11.69
C ALA A 20 -1.28 -10.86 11.29
N LEU A 21 -1.48 -10.34 10.07
CA LEU A 21 -0.92 -9.08 9.58
C LEU A 21 -2.02 -8.03 9.46
N LEU A 22 -1.72 -6.83 9.91
CA LEU A 22 -2.55 -5.63 9.78
C LEU A 22 -1.83 -4.63 8.89
N LEU A 23 -2.31 -4.44 7.68
CA LEU A 23 -1.68 -3.59 6.67
C LEU A 23 -2.61 -2.42 6.36
N SER A 24 -2.17 -1.20 6.67
CA SER A 24 -2.90 0.03 6.39
C SER A 24 -2.43 0.66 5.07
N THR A 25 -2.74 1.95 4.89
CA THR A 25 -2.36 2.72 3.70
C THR A 25 -0.85 2.67 3.44
N GLY A 26 -0.44 2.62 2.19
CA GLY A 26 0.95 2.49 1.79
C GLY A 26 1.15 1.47 0.69
N ALA A 27 2.37 1.02 0.47
CA ALA A 27 2.72 0.16 -0.65
C ALA A 27 2.23 -1.29 -0.52
N ASP A 28 1.84 -1.73 0.69
CA ASP A 28 1.41 -3.12 0.92
C ASP A 28 0.00 -3.39 0.38
N LEU A 29 -0.94 -2.43 0.50
CA LEU A 29 -2.29 -2.60 -0.06
C LEU A 29 -2.29 -2.81 -1.60
N PRO A 30 -1.64 -1.94 -2.41
CA PRO A 30 -1.52 -2.18 -3.84
C PRO A 30 -0.83 -3.50 -4.17
N TYR A 31 0.17 -3.90 -3.38
CA TYR A 31 0.89 -5.14 -3.59
C TYR A 31 0.00 -6.38 -3.39
N PHE A 32 -0.77 -6.44 -2.30
CA PHE A 32 -1.56 -7.63 -1.95
C PHE A 32 -2.93 -7.67 -2.62
N ILE A 33 -3.61 -6.54 -2.80
CA ILE A 33 -4.99 -6.49 -3.29
C ILE A 33 -5.23 -5.52 -4.45
N GLY A 34 -4.20 -4.77 -4.87
CA GLY A 34 -4.31 -3.83 -5.99
C GLY A 34 -5.11 -2.56 -5.66
N TYR A 35 -5.31 -2.25 -4.39
CA TYR A 35 -6.00 -1.04 -3.95
C TYR A 35 -5.02 -0.01 -3.39
N GLU A 36 -4.99 1.18 -3.98
CA GLU A 36 -4.21 2.31 -3.49
C GLU A 36 -5.09 3.22 -2.63
N ALA A 37 -5.01 3.04 -1.31
CA ALA A 37 -5.74 3.84 -0.36
C ALA A 37 -5.03 5.17 -0.07
N MET A 38 -5.81 6.25 0.08
CA MET A 38 -5.29 7.54 0.54
C MET A 38 -5.01 7.49 2.05
N PRO A 39 -3.92 8.12 2.53
CA PRO A 39 -3.61 8.20 3.96
C PRO A 39 -4.51 9.24 4.64
N LEU A 40 -5.74 8.88 4.89
CA LEU A 40 -6.75 9.72 5.57
C LEU A 40 -6.90 9.32 7.03
N GLU A 41 -7.63 10.15 7.80
CA GLU A 41 -7.92 9.94 9.22
C GLU A 41 -8.87 8.76 9.50
N ARG A 42 -9.52 8.21 8.48
CA ARG A 42 -10.40 7.05 8.57
C ARG A 42 -9.62 5.76 8.37
N LEU A 43 -9.92 4.74 9.17
CA LEU A 43 -9.23 3.46 9.09
C LEU A 43 -9.54 2.75 7.76
N THR A 44 -8.49 2.47 7.01
CA THR A 44 -8.47 1.45 5.95
C THR A 44 -7.40 0.44 6.33
N MET A 45 -7.79 -0.84 6.47
CA MET A 45 -6.89 -1.89 6.94
C MET A 45 -7.20 -3.23 6.30
N LEU A 46 -6.18 -3.85 5.72
CA LEU A 46 -6.22 -5.22 5.27
C LEU A 46 -5.78 -6.13 6.41
N VAL A 47 -6.65 -7.01 6.84
CA VAL A 47 -6.39 -8.05 7.84
C VAL A 47 -6.09 -9.34 7.09
N ILE A 48 -4.87 -9.86 7.23
CA ILE A 48 -4.46 -11.16 6.66
C ILE A 48 -4.17 -12.09 7.83
N ARG A 49 -4.94 -13.16 7.97
CA ARG A 49 -4.63 -14.23 8.93
C ARG A 49 -3.70 -15.25 8.28
N ASP A 50 -3.05 -16.05 9.10
CA ASP A 50 -2.14 -17.14 8.65
C ASP A 50 -2.85 -18.21 7.82
N GLU A 51 -4.19 -18.24 7.89
CA GLU A 51 -5.07 -19.04 7.02
C GLU A 51 -6.38 -18.29 6.71
N GLY A 52 -7.10 -18.79 5.71
CA GLY A 52 -8.37 -18.19 5.26
C GLY A 52 -8.18 -16.99 4.33
N GLN A 53 -9.28 -16.36 4.02
CA GLN A 53 -9.32 -15.22 3.10
C GLN A 53 -9.05 -13.92 3.84
N PRO A 54 -8.22 -13.02 3.31
CA PRO A 54 -8.03 -11.69 3.86
C PRO A 54 -9.30 -10.87 3.88
N MET A 55 -9.41 -9.92 4.81
CA MET A 55 -10.53 -8.99 4.91
C MET A 55 -10.02 -7.55 4.83
N LEU A 56 -10.59 -6.77 3.93
CA LEU A 56 -10.36 -5.32 3.84
C LEU A 56 -11.44 -4.59 4.64
N VAL A 57 -11.05 -4.00 5.77
CA VAL A 57 -11.88 -3.08 6.56
C VAL A 57 -11.73 -1.69 5.97
N ILE A 58 -12.82 -1.08 5.49
CA ILE A 58 -12.78 0.16 4.72
C ILE A 58 -13.97 1.07 5.03
N PRO A 59 -13.77 2.41 5.07
CA PRO A 59 -14.89 3.34 5.16
C PRO A 59 -15.86 3.17 4.00
N GLN A 60 -17.16 3.18 4.26
CA GLN A 60 -18.20 3.11 3.22
C GLN A 60 -18.00 4.15 2.11
N LEU A 61 -17.51 5.35 2.44
CA LEU A 61 -17.21 6.41 1.45
C LEU A 61 -16.10 6.03 0.46
N GLU A 62 -15.18 5.15 0.84
CA GLU A 62 -14.08 4.71 -0.01
C GLU A 62 -14.42 3.44 -0.81
N ARG A 63 -15.55 2.80 -0.50
CA ARG A 63 -15.96 1.50 -1.08
C ARG A 63 -15.97 1.50 -2.61
N ALA A 64 -16.50 2.56 -3.22
CA ALA A 64 -16.62 2.67 -4.68
C ALA A 64 -15.26 2.70 -5.41
N ARG A 65 -14.16 2.94 -4.70
CA ARG A 65 -12.80 2.97 -5.25
C ARG A 65 -12.13 1.60 -5.28
N VAL A 66 -12.70 0.61 -4.59
CA VAL A 66 -12.15 -0.74 -4.50
C VAL A 66 -12.70 -1.61 -5.61
N ILE A 67 -11.80 -2.18 -6.41
CA ILE A 67 -12.17 -3.21 -7.39
C ILE A 67 -12.38 -4.53 -6.64
N GLU A 68 -13.59 -5.06 -6.70
CA GLU A 68 -13.93 -6.33 -6.07
C GLU A 68 -13.11 -7.50 -6.62
N ARG A 69 -12.59 -8.31 -5.71
CA ARG A 69 -11.90 -9.57 -6.03
C ARG A 69 -12.28 -10.64 -5.00
N PRO A 70 -13.52 -11.16 -5.07
CA PRO A 70 -14.08 -12.01 -4.02
C PRO A 70 -13.35 -13.34 -3.82
N THR A 71 -12.46 -13.74 -4.75
CA THR A 71 -11.58 -14.89 -4.60
C THR A 71 -10.25 -14.56 -3.91
N ILE A 72 -9.98 -13.30 -3.60
CA ILE A 72 -8.71 -12.83 -3.04
C ILE A 72 -8.91 -12.25 -1.65
N PHE A 73 -9.94 -11.43 -1.46
CA PHE A 73 -10.27 -10.81 -0.18
C PHE A 73 -11.75 -10.47 -0.06
N ASP A 74 -12.24 -10.45 1.16
CA ASP A 74 -13.57 -9.95 1.51
C ASP A 74 -13.51 -8.47 1.85
N ILE A 75 -14.62 -7.76 1.67
CA ILE A 75 -14.74 -6.34 1.99
C ILE A 75 -15.70 -6.20 3.17
N CYS A 76 -15.22 -5.57 4.23
CA CYS A 76 -16.00 -5.17 5.38
C CYS A 76 -16.08 -3.64 5.41
N GLU A 77 -17.23 -3.10 5.00
CA GLU A 77 -17.48 -1.66 5.04
C GLU A 77 -17.87 -1.24 6.45
N TRP A 78 -17.50 -0.02 6.83
CA TRP A 78 -17.92 0.60 8.07
C TRP A 78 -18.45 2.02 7.84
N GLY A 79 -19.53 2.36 8.55
CA GLY A 79 -20.20 3.66 8.50
C GLY A 79 -19.80 4.59 9.64
N GLU A 80 -20.33 5.82 9.62
CA GLU A 80 -19.96 6.89 10.57
C GLU A 80 -20.26 6.57 12.04
N THR A 81 -21.18 5.64 12.31
CA THR A 81 -21.57 5.26 13.68
C THR A 81 -20.91 3.98 14.15
N GLU A 82 -20.14 3.33 13.29
CA GLU A 82 -19.47 2.06 13.59
C GLU A 82 -18.03 2.31 14.04
N ASP A 83 -17.53 1.39 14.84
CA ASP A 83 -16.15 1.42 15.29
C ASP A 83 -15.28 0.46 14.48
N PRO A 84 -14.44 0.95 13.55
CA PRO A 84 -13.61 0.09 12.72
C PRO A 84 -12.57 -0.70 13.51
N ILE A 85 -12.16 -0.22 14.69
CA ILE A 85 -11.21 -0.95 15.54
C ILE A 85 -11.88 -2.19 16.17
N GLU A 86 -13.16 -2.10 16.49
CA GLU A 86 -13.94 -3.25 16.98
C GLU A 86 -14.07 -4.31 15.87
N ILE A 87 -14.28 -3.89 14.64
CA ILE A 87 -14.32 -4.80 13.48
C ILE A 87 -12.98 -5.52 13.32
N VAL A 88 -11.87 -4.79 13.37
CA VAL A 88 -10.52 -5.37 13.30
C VAL A 88 -10.27 -6.32 14.48
N ALA A 89 -10.60 -5.92 15.70
CA ALA A 89 -10.42 -6.75 16.88
C ALA A 89 -11.23 -8.06 16.79
N THR A 90 -12.45 -7.99 16.28
CA THR A 90 -13.30 -9.18 16.03
C THR A 90 -12.66 -10.11 15.00
N ALA A 91 -12.11 -9.56 13.91
CA ALA A 91 -11.41 -10.34 12.88
C ALA A 91 -10.13 -11.01 13.41
N LEU A 92 -9.55 -10.48 14.48
CA LEU A 92 -8.36 -11.01 15.15
C LEU A 92 -8.69 -12.02 16.26
N THR A 93 -9.94 -12.39 16.45
CA THR A 93 -10.31 -13.34 17.51
C THR A 93 -9.48 -14.61 17.42
N GLY A 94 -8.81 -14.96 18.53
CA GLY A 94 -7.90 -16.10 18.63
C GLY A 94 -6.45 -15.81 18.20
N SER A 95 -6.15 -14.62 17.63
CA SER A 95 -4.79 -14.21 17.32
C SER A 95 -4.11 -13.63 18.56
N VAL A 96 -2.85 -13.99 18.76
CA VAL A 96 -2.02 -13.50 19.89
C VAL A 96 -0.84 -12.69 19.32
N ARG A 97 -0.16 -13.20 18.29
CA ARG A 97 1.00 -12.58 17.67
C ARG A 97 0.58 -11.87 16.39
N VAL A 98 0.47 -10.56 16.48
CA VAL A 98 -0.02 -9.71 15.41
C VAL A 98 1.10 -8.81 14.91
N ALA A 99 1.29 -8.71 13.60
CA ALA A 99 2.24 -7.77 13.04
C ALA A 99 1.51 -6.65 12.29
N ILE A 100 1.91 -5.39 12.54
CA ILE A 100 1.27 -4.20 12.00
C ILE A 100 2.18 -3.45 11.04
N GLY A 101 1.62 -2.94 9.94
CA GLY A 101 2.34 -2.16 8.93
C GLY A 101 2.87 -0.84 9.47
N ASP A 102 4.08 -0.47 9.07
CA ASP A 102 4.80 0.71 9.54
C ASP A 102 4.08 2.04 9.24
N THR A 103 3.19 2.06 8.26
CA THR A 103 2.41 3.24 7.86
C THR A 103 1.07 3.36 8.57
N THR A 104 0.78 2.46 9.51
CA THR A 104 -0.43 2.54 10.32
C THR A 104 -0.34 3.69 11.30
N TRP A 105 -1.34 4.56 11.33
CA TRP A 105 -1.37 5.67 12.28
C TRP A 105 -1.40 5.16 13.72
N THR A 106 -0.54 5.71 14.54
CA THR A 106 -0.38 5.35 15.96
C THR A 106 -1.71 5.35 16.73
N ARG A 107 -2.65 6.25 16.40
CA ARG A 107 -3.99 6.27 17.03
C ARG A 107 -4.69 4.91 16.90
N PHE A 108 -4.66 4.30 15.73
CA PHE A 108 -5.32 3.00 15.49
C PHE A 108 -4.62 1.87 16.26
N THR A 109 -3.30 1.92 16.32
CA THR A 109 -2.51 0.97 17.10
C THR A 109 -2.84 1.08 18.60
N ILE A 110 -2.93 2.29 19.14
CA ILE A 110 -3.27 2.52 20.55
C ILE A 110 -4.69 2.02 20.86
N GLU A 111 -5.66 2.35 19.99
CA GLU A 111 -7.04 1.90 20.19
C GLU A 111 -7.18 0.37 20.11
N LEU A 112 -6.44 -0.27 19.20
CA LEU A 112 -6.40 -1.73 19.11
C LEU A 112 -5.82 -2.36 20.36
N LEU A 113 -4.68 -1.86 20.86
CA LEU A 113 -4.04 -2.37 22.09
C LEU A 113 -4.94 -2.20 23.33
N LYS A 114 -5.76 -1.16 23.41
CA LYS A 114 -6.76 -1.00 24.48
C LYS A 114 -7.83 -2.09 24.45
N ARG A 115 -8.25 -2.53 23.25
CA ARG A 115 -9.26 -3.59 23.07
C ARG A 115 -8.68 -4.98 23.23
N MET A 116 -7.44 -5.15 22.82
CA MET A 116 -6.73 -6.43 22.81
C MET A 116 -5.43 -6.33 23.62
N PRO A 117 -5.49 -6.17 24.96
CA PRO A 117 -4.30 -5.89 25.77
C PRO A 117 -3.29 -7.06 25.82
N ASN A 118 -3.71 -8.25 25.42
CA ASN A 118 -2.89 -9.46 25.46
C ASN A 118 -2.25 -9.83 24.11
N ILE A 119 -2.41 -9.00 23.06
CA ILE A 119 -1.71 -9.26 21.79
C ILE A 119 -0.24 -8.90 21.92
N ASP A 120 0.60 -9.76 21.35
CA ASP A 120 2.02 -9.46 21.10
C ASP A 120 2.14 -8.78 19.74
N LEU A 121 2.39 -7.47 19.77
CA LEU A 121 2.41 -6.63 18.57
C LEU A 121 3.83 -6.41 18.07
N SER A 122 4.06 -6.76 16.81
CA SER A 122 5.34 -6.59 16.11
C SER A 122 5.17 -5.82 14.80
N ARG A 123 6.28 -5.53 14.11
CA ARG A 123 6.25 -4.87 12.80
C ARG A 123 6.01 -5.87 11.67
N ALA A 124 5.15 -5.51 10.71
CA ALA A 124 4.91 -6.33 9.52
C ALA A 124 6.03 -6.25 8.47
N ASN A 125 6.81 -5.17 8.45
CA ASN A 125 7.85 -4.92 7.45
C ASN A 125 8.86 -6.08 7.28
N PRO A 126 9.37 -6.74 8.33
CA PRO A 126 10.29 -7.88 8.17
C PRO A 126 9.70 -9.03 7.32
N ILE A 127 8.38 -9.18 7.30
CA ILE A 127 7.68 -10.18 6.49
C ILE A 127 7.36 -9.64 5.09
N THR A 128 6.72 -8.46 5.00
CA THR A 128 6.27 -7.91 3.72
C THR A 128 7.44 -7.51 2.82
N SER A 129 8.56 -7.05 3.38
CA SER A 129 9.76 -6.70 2.63
C SER A 129 10.42 -7.91 1.95
N GLN A 130 10.39 -9.10 2.55
CA GLN A 130 10.92 -10.31 1.93
C GLN A 130 10.23 -10.61 0.59
N LEU A 131 8.92 -10.40 0.52
CA LEU A 131 8.14 -10.60 -0.70
C LEU A 131 8.36 -9.48 -1.72
N ARG A 132 8.38 -8.24 -1.27
CA ARG A 132 8.45 -7.06 -2.15
C ARG A 132 9.86 -6.77 -2.66
N SER A 133 10.91 -7.23 -1.99
CA SER A 133 12.30 -7.02 -2.41
C SER A 133 12.64 -7.81 -3.68
N ILE A 134 12.04 -8.98 -3.87
CA ILE A 134 12.26 -9.82 -5.06
C ILE A 134 11.08 -9.58 -6.02
N LYS A 135 11.37 -8.90 -7.14
CA LYS A 135 10.36 -8.52 -8.13
C LYS A 135 10.05 -9.69 -9.05
N SER A 136 8.77 -9.82 -9.42
CA SER A 136 8.36 -10.73 -10.49
C SER A 136 8.82 -10.20 -11.87
N ALA A 137 8.79 -11.06 -12.90
CA ALA A 137 9.10 -10.63 -14.26
C ALA A 137 8.19 -9.48 -14.72
N GLU A 138 6.88 -9.57 -14.44
CA GLU A 138 5.91 -8.52 -14.77
C GLU A 138 6.22 -7.18 -14.05
N GLU A 139 6.66 -7.24 -12.78
CA GLU A 139 7.07 -6.04 -12.04
C GLU A 139 8.36 -5.44 -12.60
N LEU A 140 9.31 -6.28 -13.03
CA LEU A 140 10.54 -5.81 -13.69
C LEU A 140 10.24 -5.15 -15.03
N ASP A 141 9.35 -5.72 -15.84
CA ASP A 141 8.93 -5.12 -17.11
C ASP A 141 8.29 -3.74 -16.90
N ARG A 142 7.42 -3.60 -15.89
CA ARG A 142 6.81 -2.30 -15.55
C ARG A 142 7.84 -1.28 -15.05
N LEU A 143 8.79 -1.71 -14.25
CA LEU A 143 9.90 -0.85 -13.80
C LEU A 143 10.76 -0.40 -14.98
N GLN A 144 11.04 -1.29 -15.94
CA GLN A 144 11.80 -0.96 -17.14
C GLN A 144 11.05 0.04 -18.02
N LEU A 145 9.73 -0.11 -18.20
CA LEU A 145 8.92 0.87 -18.93
C LEU A 145 8.97 2.25 -18.25
N ALA A 146 8.85 2.29 -16.93
CA ALA A 146 8.96 3.54 -16.18
C ALA A 146 10.35 4.18 -16.31
N ALA A 147 11.42 3.40 -16.23
CA ALA A 147 12.78 3.88 -16.42
C ALA A 147 12.98 4.45 -17.84
N ASN A 148 12.55 3.72 -18.87
CA ASN A 148 12.66 4.17 -20.27
C ASN A 148 11.93 5.51 -20.51
N ALA A 149 10.80 5.73 -19.86
CA ALA A 149 10.06 6.99 -19.97
C ALA A 149 10.87 8.17 -19.38
N VAL A 150 11.48 7.97 -18.20
CA VAL A 150 12.35 8.97 -17.57
C VAL A 150 13.59 9.25 -18.44
N ASP A 151 14.22 8.20 -18.98
CA ASP A 151 15.40 8.33 -19.84
C ASP A 151 15.09 9.16 -21.10
N LYS A 152 13.93 9.00 -21.72
CA LYS A 152 13.50 9.83 -22.85
C LYS A 152 13.46 11.33 -22.49
N ILE A 153 12.93 11.65 -21.32
CA ILE A 153 12.84 13.03 -20.84
C ILE A 153 14.23 13.58 -20.55
N ALA A 154 15.09 12.79 -19.91
CA ALA A 154 16.47 13.14 -19.65
C ALA A 154 17.22 13.44 -20.97
N HIS A 155 17.03 12.64 -22.01
CA HIS A 155 17.60 12.89 -23.33
C HIS A 155 17.07 14.18 -23.97
N ARG A 156 15.77 14.47 -23.88
CA ARG A 156 15.20 15.74 -24.38
C ARG A 156 15.84 16.94 -23.68
N LEU A 157 16.03 16.83 -22.36
CA LEU A 157 16.66 17.87 -21.56
C LEU A 157 18.11 18.09 -21.97
N GLN A 158 18.91 17.02 -22.08
CA GLN A 158 20.32 17.05 -22.45
C GLN A 158 20.56 17.62 -23.87
N ASN A 159 19.64 17.34 -24.80
CA ASN A 159 19.71 17.80 -26.18
C ASN A 159 19.10 19.19 -26.41
N GLY A 160 18.74 19.93 -25.35
CA GLY A 160 18.17 21.27 -25.44
C GLY A 160 16.76 21.33 -26.03
N GLN A 161 16.05 20.20 -26.07
CA GLN A 161 14.65 20.13 -26.52
C GLN A 161 13.67 20.65 -25.49
N ILE A 162 14.11 20.78 -24.22
CA ILE A 162 13.37 21.39 -23.13
C ILE A 162 14.07 22.70 -22.79
N GLU A 163 13.38 23.82 -23.03
CA GLU A 163 13.91 25.15 -22.79
C GLU A 163 14.07 25.43 -21.29
N LEU A 164 15.28 25.78 -20.87
CA LEU A 164 15.60 26.09 -19.47
C LEU A 164 15.89 27.58 -19.25
N ILE A 165 16.57 28.21 -20.27
CA ILE A 165 17.04 29.58 -20.15
C ILE A 165 15.85 30.52 -20.14
N GLY A 166 15.80 31.44 -19.16
CA GLY A 166 14.70 32.39 -18.99
C GLY A 166 13.46 31.83 -18.27
N LYS A 167 13.47 30.55 -17.87
CA LYS A 167 12.39 29.95 -17.05
C LYS A 167 12.77 29.88 -15.58
N THR A 168 11.77 29.99 -14.73
CA THR A 168 11.91 29.74 -13.31
C THR A 168 11.97 28.23 -13.04
N GLU A 169 12.53 27.84 -11.91
CA GLU A 169 12.56 26.42 -11.46
C GLU A 169 11.16 25.80 -11.46
N LYS A 170 10.16 26.55 -10.99
CA LYS A 170 8.76 26.13 -11.00
C LYS A 170 8.26 25.80 -12.42
N GLN A 171 8.51 26.66 -13.39
CA GLN A 171 8.09 26.45 -14.79
C GLN A 171 8.79 25.21 -15.41
N VAL A 172 10.07 25.02 -15.11
CA VAL A 172 10.79 23.81 -15.57
C VAL A 172 10.21 22.55 -14.91
N SER A 173 9.97 22.58 -13.61
CA SER A 173 9.37 21.45 -12.89
C SER A 173 7.98 21.09 -13.42
N GLU A 174 7.13 22.08 -13.69
CA GLU A 174 5.80 21.84 -14.27
C GLU A 174 5.87 21.22 -15.66
N GLU A 175 6.81 21.68 -16.50
CA GLU A 175 7.03 21.14 -17.85
C GLU A 175 7.53 19.68 -17.79
N LEU A 176 8.51 19.39 -16.93
CA LEU A 176 9.01 18.02 -16.73
C LEU A 176 7.91 17.10 -16.19
N GLY A 177 7.12 17.57 -15.22
CA GLY A 177 5.98 16.83 -14.70
C GLY A 177 4.95 16.49 -15.77
N ARG A 178 4.60 17.46 -16.61
CA ARG A 178 3.70 17.25 -17.75
C ARG A 178 4.22 16.16 -18.68
N GLN A 179 5.52 16.23 -19.07
CA GLN A 179 6.13 15.24 -19.94
C GLN A 179 6.20 13.84 -19.32
N ILE A 180 6.43 13.74 -18.01
CA ILE A 180 6.41 12.47 -17.28
C ILE A 180 5.03 11.81 -17.38
N ILE A 181 3.96 12.58 -17.21
CA ILE A 181 2.58 12.08 -17.35
C ILE A 181 2.29 11.67 -18.80
N GLU A 182 2.73 12.45 -19.79
CA GLU A 182 2.56 12.13 -21.22
C GLU A 182 3.28 10.84 -21.63
N GLU A 183 4.43 10.54 -21.02
CA GLU A 183 5.14 9.26 -21.24
C GLU A 183 4.53 8.07 -20.45
N GLY A 184 3.38 8.26 -19.78
CA GLY A 184 2.58 7.19 -19.19
C GLY A 184 2.73 6.98 -17.68
N HIS A 185 3.39 7.90 -16.97
CA HIS A 185 3.41 7.85 -15.51
C HIS A 185 2.09 8.37 -14.91
N ASN A 186 1.66 7.78 -13.82
CA ASN A 186 0.43 8.17 -13.13
C ASN A 186 0.59 9.41 -12.23
N LYS A 187 1.82 9.68 -11.77
CA LYS A 187 2.14 10.77 -10.83
C LYS A 187 3.52 11.34 -11.12
N GLU A 188 3.68 12.63 -10.87
CA GLU A 188 5.00 13.21 -10.69
C GLU A 188 5.66 12.61 -9.44
N ILE A 189 6.90 12.13 -9.56
CA ILE A 189 7.67 11.65 -8.41
C ILE A 189 8.63 12.75 -7.99
N GLY A 190 8.52 13.19 -6.73
CA GLY A 190 9.57 13.93 -6.04
C GLY A 190 9.59 15.43 -6.31
N ARG A 191 8.67 16.19 -5.69
CA ARG A 191 9.01 17.54 -5.26
C ARG A 191 9.73 17.43 -3.92
N ALA A 192 11.02 17.76 -3.89
CA ALA A 192 11.63 18.16 -2.65
C ALA A 192 10.89 19.43 -2.17
N HIS A 193 10.15 19.32 -1.09
CA HIS A 193 9.67 20.52 -0.40
C HIS A 193 10.88 21.12 0.32
N VAL A 194 11.41 22.20 -0.24
CA VAL A 194 12.33 23.10 0.46
C VAL A 194 11.49 24.07 1.27
#